data_099ba506a5a9bb53953691751aefe89b
#
_entry.id   099ba506a5a9bb53953691751aefe89b
#
_cell.length_a   1.000
_cell.length_b   1.000
_cell.length_c   1.000
_cell.angle_alpha   90.00
_cell.angle_beta   90.00
_cell.angle_gamma   90.00
#
_symmetry.space_group_name_H-M   'P 1'
#
loop_
_entity.id
_entity.type
_entity.pdbx_description
1 polymer ?
#
loop_
_entity_poly.entity_id
_entity_poly.type
_entity_poly.pdbx_seq_one_letter_code
_entity_poly.pdbx_strand_id
1 'polypeptide(L)'
;HGQNLQDVLTMLAKDYEMFGNCFAEIVKARIGTEQVCYLYHVPVHFFAIHKTGQDRVVREYGVYDCWEEVPLNFNADQASTFTERGFREIAAFPLFSDHEDGTQRSIIHLAQYAPGYAYFGLPEWIAARIWAQIEYRTQRLNDSKFENGFMPSGILQVFGSMSNTEAKDLVDAIEDKFTGTGNNHQLFTQVLRDPNYKLQWTPLTKEQEGEFMQLCNMAAENIVTANRWSMALAGKATAGSLGTNQQMRSELEYVQNTVIKPKQNMFCSRVINPFLAILAESNKAFKNVQFGISNTMPVSFMGEISVENNLQVDEKREILGYSPLQNQPQNELNNGL
;
A
#
# COMPACT_ATOMS: atom_id res chain seq x y z
N HIS A 1 -9.09 13.77 -17.59
CA HIS A 1 -8.53 13.33 -16.30
C HIS A 1 -8.06 14.58 -15.56
N GLY A 2 -8.68 15.02 -14.49
CA GLY A 2 -8.30 16.22 -13.71
C GLY A 2 -7.14 15.96 -12.72
N GLN A 3 -6.14 15.12 -13.09
CA GLN A 3 -5.01 14.78 -12.22
C GLN A 3 -3.97 15.91 -12.26
N ASN A 4 -3.59 16.44 -11.11
CA ASN A 4 -2.42 17.29 -10.97
C ASN A 4 -1.16 16.43 -10.67
N LEU A 5 0.02 17.04 -10.69
CA LEU A 5 1.27 16.33 -10.45
C LEU A 5 1.33 15.65 -9.07
N GLN A 6 0.76 16.28 -8.05
CA GLN A 6 0.71 15.72 -6.70
C GLN A 6 -0.19 14.47 -6.65
N ASP A 7 -1.34 14.50 -7.34
CA ASP A 7 -2.23 13.34 -7.44
C ASP A 7 -1.53 12.18 -8.13
N VAL A 8 -0.88 12.44 -9.26
CA VAL A 8 -0.11 11.44 -10.01
C VAL A 8 0.96 10.80 -9.14
N LEU A 9 1.78 11.61 -8.46
CA LEU A 9 2.84 11.10 -7.57
C LEU A 9 2.26 10.28 -6.41
N THR A 10 1.15 10.72 -5.82
CA THR A 10 0.50 10.00 -4.73
C THR A 10 -0.04 8.65 -5.18
N MET A 11 -0.66 8.58 -6.35
CA MET A 11 -1.19 7.33 -6.91
C MET A 11 -0.06 6.38 -7.31
N LEU A 12 0.99 6.88 -7.97
CA LEU A 12 2.17 6.09 -8.31
C LEU A 12 2.86 5.50 -7.07
N ALA A 13 2.99 6.31 -6.01
CA ALA A 13 3.58 5.85 -4.77
C ALA A 13 2.73 4.75 -4.09
N LYS A 14 1.40 4.90 -4.09
CA LYS A 14 0.49 3.87 -3.56
C LYS A 14 0.61 2.56 -4.33
N ASP A 15 0.56 2.61 -5.65
CA ASP A 15 0.70 1.41 -6.49
C ASP A 15 2.06 0.73 -6.29
N TYR A 16 3.12 1.52 -6.23
CA TYR A 16 4.48 1.02 -6.00
C TYR A 16 4.62 0.30 -4.64
N GLU A 17 4.06 0.87 -3.58
CA GLU A 17 4.09 0.25 -2.25
C GLU A 17 3.16 -0.97 -2.14
N MET A 18 1.98 -0.92 -2.75
CA MET A 18 1.00 -1.99 -2.64
C MET A 18 1.33 -3.19 -3.53
N PHE A 19 1.75 -2.95 -4.77
CA PHE A 19 1.93 -4.00 -5.78
C PHE A 19 3.39 -4.24 -6.15
N GLY A 20 4.31 -3.41 -5.67
CA GLY A 20 5.71 -3.45 -6.09
C GLY A 20 5.93 -2.96 -7.52
N ASN A 21 4.92 -2.38 -8.13
CA ASN A 21 4.91 -1.89 -9.50
C ASN A 21 4.08 -0.62 -9.59
N CYS A 22 4.48 0.31 -10.45
CA CYS A 22 3.61 1.41 -10.84
C CYS A 22 3.89 1.86 -12.27
N PHE A 23 2.88 2.44 -12.90
CA PHE A 23 2.91 2.81 -14.30
C PHE A 23 2.52 4.28 -14.48
N ALA A 24 3.39 5.02 -15.16
CA ALA A 24 3.13 6.39 -15.58
C ALA A 24 3.04 6.46 -17.11
N GLU A 25 1.95 6.99 -17.63
CA GLU A 25 1.73 7.19 -19.05
C GLU A 25 2.12 8.62 -19.43
N ILE A 26 3.02 8.77 -20.39
CA ILE A 26 3.34 10.04 -21.02
C ILE A 26 2.57 10.13 -22.34
N VAL A 27 1.81 11.20 -22.51
CA VAL A 27 1.04 11.47 -23.70
C VAL A 27 1.54 12.76 -24.33
N LYS A 28 2.02 12.67 -25.58
CA LYS A 28 2.33 13.81 -26.43
C LYS A 28 1.14 14.05 -27.35
N ALA A 29 0.56 15.23 -27.30
CA ALA A 29 -0.54 15.65 -28.17
C ALA A 29 -0.17 16.94 -28.90
N ARG A 30 -0.70 17.13 -30.11
CA ARG A 30 -0.55 18.35 -30.84
C ARG A 30 -1.86 19.16 -30.81
N ILE A 31 -1.81 20.36 -30.27
CA ILE A 31 -2.95 21.28 -30.22
C ILE A 31 -2.60 22.49 -31.11
N GLY A 32 -3.17 22.50 -32.31
CA GLY A 32 -2.78 23.48 -33.32
C GLY A 32 -1.34 23.32 -33.77
N THR A 33 -0.49 24.31 -33.52
CA THR A 33 0.94 24.30 -33.81
C THR A 33 1.81 23.90 -32.63
N GLU A 34 1.23 23.80 -31.46
CA GLU A 34 1.97 23.53 -30.22
C GLU A 34 1.92 22.04 -29.85
N GLN A 35 3.04 21.50 -29.40
CA GLN A 35 3.11 20.19 -28.81
C GLN A 35 2.93 20.30 -27.30
N VAL A 36 1.95 19.59 -26.76
CA VAL A 36 1.64 19.53 -25.34
C VAL A 36 1.91 18.13 -24.82
N CYS A 37 2.49 18.03 -23.64
CA CYS A 37 2.79 16.75 -23.01
C CYS A 37 2.06 16.64 -21.67
N TYR A 38 1.51 15.46 -21.42
CA TYR A 38 0.80 15.15 -20.19
C TYR A 38 1.42 13.92 -19.53
N LEU A 39 1.37 13.88 -18.20
CA LEU A 39 1.76 12.75 -17.39
C LEU A 39 0.54 12.26 -16.61
N TYR A 40 0.22 10.97 -16.73
CA TYR A 40 -0.91 10.34 -16.06
C TYR A 40 -0.45 9.12 -15.26
N HIS A 41 -1.11 8.88 -14.15
CA HIS A 41 -1.07 7.59 -13.48
C HIS A 41 -2.08 6.65 -14.15
N VAL A 42 -1.68 5.41 -14.38
CA VAL A 42 -2.56 4.34 -14.84
C VAL A 42 -2.48 3.18 -13.84
N PRO A 43 -3.62 2.69 -13.33
CA PRO A 43 -3.65 1.63 -12.32
C PRO A 43 -2.93 0.35 -12.77
N VAL A 44 -2.21 -0.29 -11.86
CA VAL A 44 -1.39 -1.49 -12.14
C VAL A 44 -2.20 -2.62 -12.76
N HIS A 45 -3.45 -2.82 -12.32
CA HIS A 45 -4.30 -3.90 -12.82
C HIS A 45 -4.76 -3.73 -14.27
N PHE A 46 -4.51 -2.57 -14.89
CA PHE A 46 -4.80 -2.35 -16.31
C PHE A 46 -3.68 -2.83 -17.23
N PHE A 47 -2.55 -3.28 -16.69
CA PHE A 47 -1.38 -3.62 -17.48
C PHE A 47 -1.13 -5.12 -17.64
N ALA A 48 -0.79 -5.52 -18.87
CA ALA A 48 -0.14 -6.78 -19.18
C ALA A 48 1.09 -6.53 -20.06
N ILE A 49 2.04 -7.45 -20.03
CA ILE A 49 3.16 -7.42 -20.97
C ILE A 49 2.66 -7.94 -22.31
N HIS A 50 2.72 -7.09 -23.34
CA HIS A 50 2.26 -7.45 -24.66
C HIS A 50 3.41 -8.00 -25.51
N LYS A 51 4.55 -7.30 -25.54
CA LYS A 51 5.68 -7.69 -26.39
C LYS A 51 7.01 -7.53 -25.68
N THR A 52 7.84 -8.58 -25.81
CA THR A 52 9.21 -8.57 -25.30
C THR A 52 10.18 -8.79 -26.46
N GLY A 53 11.37 -8.15 -26.37
CA GLY A 53 12.46 -8.42 -27.29
C GLY A 53 13.14 -9.78 -27.00
N GLN A 54 14.04 -10.21 -27.90
CA GLN A 54 14.89 -11.40 -27.66
C GLN A 54 15.79 -11.24 -26.44
N ASP A 55 16.10 -10.00 -26.07
CA ASP A 55 16.85 -9.58 -24.88
C ASP A 55 16.01 -9.61 -23.59
N ARG A 56 14.76 -10.09 -23.65
CA ARG A 56 13.78 -10.10 -22.55
C ARG A 56 13.39 -8.72 -22.02
N VAL A 57 13.70 -7.67 -22.77
CA VAL A 57 13.25 -6.31 -22.43
C VAL A 57 11.82 -6.11 -22.91
N VAL A 58 10.96 -5.56 -22.06
CA VAL A 58 9.58 -5.23 -22.46
C VAL A 58 9.61 -4.08 -23.45
N ARG A 59 8.98 -4.25 -24.60
CA ARG A 59 8.88 -3.25 -25.68
C ARG A 59 7.53 -2.57 -25.70
N GLU A 60 6.48 -3.30 -25.38
CA GLU A 60 5.11 -2.83 -25.43
C GLU A 60 4.30 -3.41 -24.28
N TYR A 61 3.39 -2.61 -23.76
CA TYR A 61 2.40 -3.00 -22.75
C TYR A 61 1.02 -3.01 -23.38
N GLY A 62 0.23 -4.01 -23.06
CA GLY A 62 -1.22 -4.00 -23.27
C GLY A 62 -1.88 -3.28 -22.10
N VAL A 63 -2.72 -2.29 -22.37
CA VAL A 63 -3.48 -1.55 -21.37
C VAL A 63 -4.95 -1.78 -21.60
N TYR A 64 -5.62 -2.38 -20.62
CA TYR A 64 -7.04 -2.70 -20.69
C TYR A 64 -7.65 -2.72 -19.28
N ASP A 65 -8.88 -2.29 -19.13
CA ASP A 65 -9.55 -2.21 -17.83
C ASP A 65 -10.37 -3.49 -17.47
N CYS A 66 -10.63 -4.35 -18.44
CA CYS A 66 -11.48 -5.55 -18.28
C CYS A 66 -10.74 -6.84 -18.65
N TRP A 67 -9.55 -7.08 -18.06
CA TRP A 67 -8.75 -8.29 -18.36
C TRP A 67 -9.48 -9.61 -18.09
N GLU A 68 -10.49 -9.62 -17.21
CA GLU A 68 -11.31 -10.80 -16.93
C GLU A 68 -12.08 -11.31 -18.17
N GLU A 69 -12.34 -10.42 -19.14
CA GLU A 69 -13.01 -10.75 -20.39
C GLU A 69 -12.05 -11.30 -21.45
N VAL A 70 -10.73 -11.22 -21.23
CA VAL A 70 -9.72 -11.66 -22.19
C VAL A 70 -9.50 -13.18 -22.05
N PRO A 71 -9.69 -13.98 -23.12
CA PRO A 71 -9.45 -15.41 -23.07
C PRO A 71 -7.98 -15.73 -22.74
N LEU A 72 -7.73 -16.81 -22.00
CA LEU A 72 -6.37 -17.26 -21.66
C LEU A 72 -5.49 -17.55 -22.89
N ASN A 73 -6.10 -17.84 -24.05
CA ASN A 73 -5.45 -18.10 -25.33
C ASN A 73 -5.55 -16.89 -26.27
N PHE A 74 -5.43 -15.69 -25.74
CA PHE A 74 -5.46 -14.46 -26.53
C PHE A 74 -4.36 -14.44 -27.58
N ASN A 75 -4.76 -14.30 -28.85
CA ASN A 75 -3.87 -14.22 -30.01
C ASN A 75 -3.91 -12.81 -30.62
N ALA A 76 -2.85 -12.43 -31.32
CA ALA A 76 -2.76 -11.13 -32.01
C ALA A 76 -3.92 -10.87 -32.97
N ASP A 77 -4.50 -11.90 -33.57
CA ASP A 77 -5.66 -11.80 -34.48
C ASP A 77 -6.95 -11.36 -33.77
N GLN A 78 -7.01 -11.55 -32.46
CA GLN A 78 -8.15 -11.13 -31.61
C GLN A 78 -7.98 -9.70 -31.07
N ALA A 79 -6.79 -9.10 -31.26
CA ALA A 79 -6.49 -7.76 -30.78
C ALA A 79 -7.47 -6.71 -31.33
N SER A 80 -7.90 -6.84 -32.60
CA SER A 80 -8.86 -5.90 -33.20
C SER A 80 -10.20 -5.84 -32.46
N THR A 81 -10.73 -6.99 -31.99
CA THR A 81 -12.00 -7.08 -31.25
C THR A 81 -11.87 -6.38 -29.89
N PHE A 82 -10.69 -6.44 -29.24
CA PHE A 82 -10.46 -5.79 -27.95
C PHE A 82 -10.08 -4.31 -28.09
N THR A 83 -9.49 -3.92 -29.23
CA THR A 83 -9.23 -2.50 -29.54
C THR A 83 -10.52 -1.70 -29.59
N GLU A 84 -11.57 -2.28 -30.18
CA GLU A 84 -12.92 -1.66 -30.19
C GLU A 84 -13.49 -1.49 -28.77
N ARG A 85 -13.05 -2.30 -27.79
CA ARG A 85 -13.45 -2.25 -26.38
C ARG A 85 -12.52 -1.44 -25.49
N GLY A 86 -11.53 -0.73 -26.06
CA GLY A 86 -10.64 0.13 -25.31
C GLY A 86 -9.24 -0.47 -24.98
N PHE A 87 -8.91 -1.68 -25.49
CA PHE A 87 -7.56 -2.20 -25.42
C PHE A 87 -6.58 -1.33 -26.21
N ARG A 88 -5.44 -1.04 -25.60
CA ARG A 88 -4.40 -0.19 -26.20
C ARG A 88 -3.04 -0.85 -26.06
N GLU A 89 -2.26 -0.83 -27.13
CA GLU A 89 -0.85 -1.20 -27.13
C GLU A 89 -0.02 0.06 -27.01
N ILE A 90 0.76 0.18 -25.94
CA ILE A 90 1.56 1.37 -25.68
C ILE A 90 3.02 0.98 -25.53
N ALA A 91 3.90 1.69 -26.23
CA ALA A 91 5.33 1.46 -26.19
C ALA A 91 5.92 1.72 -24.79
N ALA A 92 6.91 0.90 -24.43
CA ALA A 92 7.71 1.13 -23.24
C ALA A 92 8.67 2.32 -23.45
N PHE A 93 8.75 3.22 -22.46
CA PHE A 93 9.70 4.33 -22.49
C PHE A 93 11.15 3.82 -22.65
N PRO A 94 12.00 4.47 -23.45
CA PRO A 94 11.85 5.78 -24.09
C PRO A 94 11.16 5.80 -25.45
N LEU A 95 10.63 4.68 -25.93
CA LEU A 95 9.92 4.63 -27.19
C LEU A 95 8.50 5.20 -27.05
N PHE A 96 7.94 5.64 -28.17
CA PHE A 96 6.57 6.14 -28.27
C PHE A 96 5.83 5.39 -29.36
N SER A 97 4.58 5.04 -29.10
CA SER A 97 3.64 4.50 -30.09
C SER A 97 2.69 5.58 -30.57
N ASP A 98 2.41 5.61 -31.88
CA ASP A 98 1.40 6.46 -32.47
C ASP A 98 0.01 5.82 -32.29
N HIS A 99 -0.98 6.64 -31.94
CA HIS A 99 -2.35 6.21 -31.74
C HIS A 99 -3.30 6.89 -32.74
N GLU A 100 -4.46 6.29 -33.00
CA GLU A 100 -5.45 6.76 -33.95
C GLU A 100 -6.00 8.16 -33.60
N ASP A 101 -5.94 8.55 -32.33
CA ASP A 101 -6.32 9.88 -31.83
C ASP A 101 -5.27 10.97 -32.15
N GLY A 102 -4.22 10.63 -32.88
CA GLY A 102 -3.11 11.53 -33.24
C GLY A 102 -2.18 11.83 -32.06
N THR A 103 -2.28 11.08 -30.95
CA THR A 103 -1.35 11.19 -29.82
C THR A 103 -0.22 10.19 -29.92
N GLN A 104 0.92 10.55 -29.33
CA GLN A 104 2.03 9.62 -29.09
C GLN A 104 2.07 9.25 -27.61
N ARG A 105 2.16 7.99 -27.30
CA ARG A 105 2.08 7.50 -25.93
C ARG A 105 3.27 6.63 -25.58
N SER A 106 3.67 6.69 -24.31
CA SER A 106 4.76 5.89 -23.76
C SER A 106 4.48 5.56 -22.30
N ILE A 107 4.88 4.36 -21.85
CA ILE A 107 4.72 3.92 -20.48
C ILE A 107 6.07 3.86 -19.78
N ILE A 108 6.17 4.55 -18.65
CA ILE A 108 7.25 4.35 -17.68
C ILE A 108 6.78 3.33 -16.66
N HIS A 109 7.46 2.22 -16.56
CA HIS A 109 7.24 1.18 -15.55
C HIS A 109 8.32 1.24 -14.49
N LEU A 110 7.94 1.41 -13.24
CA LEU A 110 8.80 1.24 -12.09
C LEU A 110 8.42 -0.06 -11.36
N ALA A 111 9.40 -0.94 -11.20
CA ALA A 111 9.23 -2.20 -10.49
C ALA A 111 10.19 -2.29 -9.31
N GLN A 112 9.73 -2.79 -8.17
CA GLN A 112 10.58 -3.18 -7.05
C GLN A 112 11.31 -4.47 -7.41
N TYR A 113 12.63 -4.39 -7.43
CA TYR A 113 13.43 -5.55 -7.78
C TYR A 113 13.22 -6.69 -6.78
N ALA A 114 12.90 -7.87 -7.31
CA ALA A 114 12.83 -9.11 -6.55
C ALA A 114 13.56 -10.22 -7.32
N PRO A 115 14.51 -10.95 -6.69
CA PRO A 115 15.18 -12.06 -7.33
C PRO A 115 14.18 -13.12 -7.82
N GLY A 116 14.35 -13.58 -9.06
CA GLY A 116 13.46 -14.58 -9.67
C GLY A 116 12.25 -14.02 -10.42
N TYR A 117 11.98 -12.73 -10.32
CA TYR A 117 10.93 -12.05 -11.08
C TYR A 117 11.55 -11.24 -12.21
N ALA A 118 11.16 -11.55 -13.46
CA ALA A 118 11.82 -10.98 -14.64
C ALA A 118 11.24 -9.63 -15.07
N TYR A 119 9.94 -9.42 -14.89
CA TYR A 119 9.21 -8.30 -15.50
C TYR A 119 8.49 -7.42 -14.49
N PHE A 120 7.78 -8.05 -13.55
CA PHE A 120 7.09 -7.34 -12.48
C PHE A 120 7.89 -7.41 -11.19
N GLY A 121 7.79 -6.35 -10.42
CA GLY A 121 8.36 -6.29 -9.09
C GLY A 121 7.48 -6.97 -8.04
N LEU A 122 8.04 -7.21 -6.87
CA LEU A 122 7.33 -7.75 -5.71
C LEU A 122 7.37 -6.71 -4.58
N PRO A 123 6.24 -6.41 -3.94
CA PRO A 123 6.21 -5.40 -2.88
C PRO A 123 6.97 -5.88 -1.62
N GLU A 124 7.62 -4.94 -0.93
CA GLU A 124 8.43 -5.26 0.27
C GLU A 124 7.60 -5.89 1.39
N TRP A 125 6.33 -5.47 1.56
CA TRP A 125 5.43 -5.98 2.59
C TRP A 125 5.11 -7.48 2.46
N ILE A 126 5.39 -8.10 1.31
CA ILE A 126 5.13 -9.53 1.08
C ILE A 126 5.81 -10.42 2.13
N ALA A 127 6.92 -9.96 2.71
CA ALA A 127 7.61 -10.63 3.81
C ALA A 127 6.72 -10.77 5.06
N ALA A 128 5.79 -9.83 5.27
CA ALA A 128 4.83 -9.84 6.37
C ALA A 128 3.52 -10.57 6.04
N ARG A 129 3.36 -11.16 4.85
CA ARG A 129 2.09 -11.78 4.41
C ARG A 129 1.50 -12.76 5.43
N ILE A 130 2.34 -13.60 6.01
CA ILE A 130 1.90 -14.61 7.00
C ILE A 130 1.39 -13.90 8.26
N TRP A 131 2.07 -12.86 8.72
CA TRP A 131 1.68 -12.07 9.88
C TRP A 131 0.38 -11.31 9.66
N ALA A 132 0.20 -10.73 8.47
CA ALA A 132 -1.07 -10.10 8.08
C ALA A 132 -2.23 -11.11 8.03
N GLN A 133 -1.98 -12.35 7.58
CA GLN A 133 -2.98 -13.41 7.62
C GLN A 133 -3.32 -13.85 9.04
N ILE A 134 -2.33 -13.92 9.93
CA ILE A 134 -2.54 -14.25 11.36
C ILE A 134 -3.41 -13.17 11.99
N GLU A 135 -3.07 -11.90 11.80
CA GLU A 135 -3.85 -10.76 12.31
C GLU A 135 -5.30 -10.80 11.81
N TYR A 136 -5.50 -10.99 10.52
CA TYR A 136 -6.83 -11.11 9.92
C TYR A 136 -7.64 -12.30 10.51
N ARG A 137 -7.00 -13.46 10.66
CA ARG A 137 -7.67 -14.66 11.23
C ARG A 137 -8.01 -14.46 12.70
N THR A 138 -7.14 -13.81 13.45
CA THR A 138 -7.39 -13.50 14.87
C THR A 138 -8.56 -12.54 15.04
N GLN A 139 -8.63 -11.50 14.19
CA GLN A 139 -9.76 -10.59 14.16
C GLN A 139 -11.06 -11.31 13.80
N ARG A 140 -11.06 -12.14 12.77
CA ARG A 140 -12.23 -12.95 12.40
C ARG A 140 -12.66 -13.91 13.50
N LEU A 141 -11.69 -14.53 14.20
CA LEU A 141 -12.02 -15.40 15.34
C LEU A 141 -12.71 -14.61 16.45
N ASN A 142 -12.18 -13.43 16.78
CA ASN A 142 -12.79 -12.57 17.77
C ASN A 142 -14.19 -12.12 17.36
N ASP A 143 -14.36 -11.70 16.11
CA ASP A 143 -15.66 -11.30 15.54
C ASP A 143 -16.67 -12.44 15.64
N SER A 144 -16.28 -13.65 15.22
CA SER A 144 -17.10 -14.85 15.37
C SER A 144 -17.45 -15.17 16.82
N LYS A 145 -16.53 -14.94 17.77
CA LYS A 145 -16.82 -15.10 19.20
C LYS A 145 -17.88 -14.10 19.69
N PHE A 146 -17.81 -12.85 19.21
CA PHE A 146 -18.83 -11.83 19.53
C PHE A 146 -20.19 -12.20 18.92
N GLU A 147 -20.23 -12.58 17.65
CA GLU A 147 -21.46 -12.97 16.97
C GLU A 147 -22.14 -14.18 17.61
N ASN A 148 -21.35 -15.15 18.07
CA ASN A 148 -21.84 -16.40 18.65
C ASN A 148 -21.92 -16.40 20.20
N GLY A 149 -21.82 -15.22 20.85
CA GLY A 149 -22.03 -15.09 22.29
C GLY A 149 -20.97 -15.76 23.16
N PHE A 150 -19.71 -15.81 22.71
CA PHE A 150 -18.57 -16.38 23.46
C PHE A 150 -18.70 -17.86 23.84
N MET A 151 -19.52 -18.64 23.13
CA MET A 151 -19.63 -20.08 23.43
C MET A 151 -18.39 -20.84 22.96
N PRO A 152 -17.61 -21.41 23.86
CA PRO A 152 -16.46 -22.24 23.50
C PRO A 152 -16.90 -23.56 22.87
N SER A 153 -16.09 -24.10 21.97
CA SER A 153 -16.29 -25.48 21.48
C SER A 153 -16.19 -26.47 22.64
N GLY A 154 -17.09 -27.39 22.73
CA GLY A 154 -17.14 -28.33 23.84
C GLY A 154 -17.95 -29.60 23.57
N ILE A 155 -17.91 -30.50 24.51
CA ILE A 155 -18.72 -31.72 24.49
C ILE A 155 -19.92 -31.49 25.40
N LEU A 156 -21.12 -31.56 24.83
CA LEU A 156 -22.36 -31.58 25.60
C LEU A 156 -22.76 -33.03 25.84
N GLN A 157 -22.64 -33.46 27.08
CA GLN A 157 -23.06 -34.79 27.50
C GLN A 157 -24.46 -34.72 28.10
N VAL A 158 -25.39 -35.42 27.49
CA VAL A 158 -26.77 -35.54 27.98
C VAL A 158 -26.93 -36.92 28.58
N PHE A 159 -27.33 -36.97 29.86
CA PHE A 159 -27.55 -38.18 30.58
C PHE A 159 -29.05 -38.41 30.74
N GLY A 160 -29.53 -39.60 30.35
CA GLY A 160 -30.93 -39.91 30.48
C GLY A 160 -31.29 -41.30 29.94
N SER A 161 -32.46 -41.76 30.33
CA SER A 161 -33.01 -43.04 29.88
C SER A 161 -33.88 -42.81 28.66
N MET A 162 -33.25 -42.54 27.49
CA MET A 162 -33.94 -42.29 26.24
C MET A 162 -33.84 -43.49 25.31
N SER A 163 -34.82 -43.63 24.41
CA SER A 163 -34.74 -44.54 23.26
C SER A 163 -33.69 -44.06 22.25
N ASN A 164 -33.20 -44.95 21.42
CA ASN A 164 -32.19 -44.57 20.41
C ASN A 164 -32.72 -43.50 19.40
N THR A 165 -34.02 -43.52 19.13
CA THR A 165 -34.67 -42.51 18.26
C THR A 165 -34.74 -41.14 18.92
N GLU A 166 -35.20 -41.07 20.16
CA GLU A 166 -35.25 -39.82 20.92
C GLU A 166 -33.87 -39.19 21.14
N ALA A 167 -32.85 -40.05 21.37
CA ALA A 167 -31.48 -39.60 21.52
C ALA A 167 -30.94 -39.00 20.24
N LYS A 168 -31.26 -39.58 19.08
CA LYS A 168 -30.88 -39.05 17.77
C LYS A 168 -31.57 -37.74 17.46
N ASP A 169 -32.89 -37.68 17.65
CA ASP A 169 -33.69 -36.48 17.42
C ASP A 169 -33.20 -35.30 18.29
N LEU A 170 -32.78 -35.59 19.54
CA LEU A 170 -32.21 -34.57 20.42
C LEU A 170 -30.84 -34.08 19.95
N VAL A 171 -29.97 -35.00 19.51
CA VAL A 171 -28.66 -34.64 18.95
C VAL A 171 -28.82 -33.77 17.69
N ASP A 172 -29.66 -34.21 16.77
CA ASP A 172 -29.93 -33.50 15.51
C ASP A 172 -30.52 -32.09 15.81
N ALA A 173 -31.43 -31.94 16.76
CA ALA A 173 -32.02 -30.67 17.15
C ALA A 173 -31.01 -29.73 17.85
N ILE A 174 -30.04 -30.25 18.59
CA ILE A 174 -28.97 -29.48 19.22
C ILE A 174 -27.95 -29.07 18.15
N GLU A 175 -27.55 -29.98 17.28
CA GLU A 175 -26.63 -29.70 16.20
C GLU A 175 -27.18 -28.64 15.23
N ASP A 176 -28.44 -28.77 14.80
CA ASP A 176 -29.11 -27.80 13.96
C ASP A 176 -29.18 -26.39 14.56
N LYS A 177 -29.30 -26.30 15.87
CA LYS A 177 -29.40 -25.01 16.57
C LYS A 177 -28.07 -24.34 16.82
N PHE A 178 -27.01 -25.11 17.01
CA PHE A 178 -25.67 -24.61 17.41
C PHE A 178 -24.59 -24.79 16.33
N THR A 179 -24.80 -25.65 15.32
CA THR A 179 -23.91 -25.87 14.19
C THR A 179 -24.65 -25.48 12.91
N GLY A 180 -24.19 -24.50 12.16
CA GLY A 180 -24.82 -24.06 10.92
C GLY A 180 -23.95 -23.07 10.17
N THR A 181 -24.37 -22.70 8.97
CA THR A 181 -23.66 -21.74 8.12
C THR A 181 -23.60 -20.38 8.82
N GLY A 182 -22.48 -20.07 9.45
CA GLY A 182 -22.26 -18.89 10.29
C GLY A 182 -21.88 -19.22 11.74
N ASN A 183 -22.23 -20.38 12.25
CA ASN A 183 -21.87 -20.84 13.58
C ASN A 183 -20.63 -21.73 13.49
N ASN A 184 -19.45 -21.19 13.79
CA ASN A 184 -18.17 -21.95 13.78
C ASN A 184 -17.94 -22.76 15.05
N HIS A 185 -19.01 -23.23 15.70
CA HIS A 185 -18.89 -24.05 16.91
C HIS A 185 -18.80 -25.50 16.54
N GLN A 186 -17.78 -26.17 17.07
CA GLN A 186 -17.72 -27.61 17.08
C GLN A 186 -18.36 -28.08 18.40
N LEU A 187 -19.64 -28.44 18.32
CA LEU A 187 -20.38 -29.02 19.40
C LEU A 187 -20.41 -30.53 19.18
N PHE A 188 -19.83 -31.30 20.11
CA PHE A 188 -19.96 -32.74 20.13
C PHE A 188 -21.03 -33.10 21.14
N THR A 189 -22.15 -33.66 20.68
CA THR A 189 -23.22 -34.08 21.53
C THR A 189 -23.10 -35.59 21.81
N GLN A 190 -23.04 -35.98 23.04
CA GLN A 190 -22.97 -37.36 23.46
C GLN A 190 -24.13 -37.68 24.41
N VAL A 191 -24.91 -38.69 24.09
CA VAL A 191 -25.97 -39.18 24.96
C VAL A 191 -25.50 -40.41 25.73
N LEU A 192 -25.55 -40.35 27.06
CA LEU A 192 -25.10 -41.42 27.98
C LEU A 192 -26.27 -41.89 28.83
N ARG A 193 -26.37 -43.22 29.03
CA ARG A 193 -27.40 -43.84 29.85
C ARG A 193 -26.99 -43.89 31.31
N ASP A 194 -27.11 -42.80 32.03
CA ASP A 194 -26.91 -42.73 33.47
C ASP A 194 -28.00 -41.86 34.10
N PRO A 195 -28.91 -42.44 34.94
CA PRO A 195 -30.02 -41.71 35.50
C PRO A 195 -29.64 -40.67 36.57
N ASN A 196 -28.40 -40.70 37.06
CA ASN A 196 -27.95 -39.82 38.14
C ASN A 196 -27.41 -38.46 37.64
N TYR A 197 -27.12 -38.33 36.35
CA TYR A 197 -26.61 -37.10 35.78
C TYR A 197 -27.63 -36.50 34.81
N LYS A 198 -27.74 -35.16 34.80
CA LYS A 198 -28.74 -34.47 33.97
C LYS A 198 -28.16 -33.88 32.73
N LEU A 199 -27.06 -33.14 32.85
CA LEU A 199 -26.38 -32.46 31.74
C LEU A 199 -24.96 -32.06 32.18
N GLN A 200 -23.97 -32.32 31.36
CA GLN A 200 -22.60 -31.91 31.62
C GLN A 200 -22.01 -31.27 30.38
N TRP A 201 -21.41 -30.09 30.56
CA TRP A 201 -20.65 -29.41 29.55
C TRP A 201 -19.15 -29.53 29.85
N THR A 202 -18.38 -30.00 28.88
CA THR A 202 -16.93 -30.09 28.98
C THR A 202 -16.30 -29.27 27.86
N PRO A 203 -15.70 -28.09 28.14
CA PRO A 203 -15.04 -27.31 27.12
C PRO A 203 -13.80 -28.04 26.60
N LEU A 204 -13.61 -28.08 25.27
CA LEU A 204 -12.47 -28.70 24.61
C LEU A 204 -11.25 -27.76 24.56
N THR A 205 -11.49 -26.45 24.59
CA THR A 205 -10.45 -25.46 24.57
C THR A 205 -10.34 -24.75 25.90
N LYS A 206 -9.15 -24.75 26.50
CA LYS A 206 -8.82 -23.77 27.53
C LYS A 206 -8.51 -22.47 26.83
N GLU A 207 -9.36 -21.49 27.02
CA GLU A 207 -9.08 -20.14 26.49
C GLU A 207 -7.83 -19.59 27.17
N GLN A 208 -6.79 -19.40 26.39
CA GLN A 208 -5.58 -18.66 26.79
C GLN A 208 -5.68 -17.26 26.18
N GLU A 209 -6.49 -16.40 26.76
CA GLU A 209 -6.68 -15.00 26.28
C GLU A 209 -5.35 -14.25 26.12
N GLY A 210 -4.37 -14.54 26.99
CA GLY A 210 -3.05 -13.92 26.91
C GLY A 210 -2.22 -14.31 25.68
N GLU A 211 -2.36 -15.53 25.17
CA GLU A 211 -1.60 -15.98 23.97
C GLU A 211 -2.05 -15.28 22.70
N PHE A 212 -3.35 -15.05 22.53
CA PHE A 212 -3.87 -14.32 21.38
C PHE A 212 -3.44 -12.85 21.39
N MET A 213 -3.38 -12.22 22.56
CA MET A 213 -2.94 -10.84 22.68
C MET A 213 -1.45 -10.72 22.36
N GLN A 214 -0.61 -11.66 22.81
CA GLN A 214 0.79 -11.69 22.44
C GLN A 214 0.98 -11.93 20.94
N LEU A 215 0.20 -12.84 20.34
CA LEU A 215 0.26 -13.14 18.92
C LEU A 215 -0.11 -11.91 18.07
N CYS A 216 -1.16 -11.17 18.44
CA CYS A 216 -1.52 -9.90 17.78
C CYS A 216 -0.40 -8.85 17.88
N ASN A 217 0.21 -8.71 19.07
CA ASN A 217 1.32 -7.78 19.24
C ASN A 217 2.53 -8.18 18.37
N MET A 218 2.90 -9.46 18.37
CA MET A 218 3.98 -9.97 17.51
C MET A 218 3.65 -9.80 16.02
N ALA A 219 2.41 -10.03 15.61
CA ALA A 219 1.99 -9.82 14.24
C ALA A 219 2.13 -8.34 13.82
N ALA A 220 1.68 -7.43 14.67
CA ALA A 220 1.80 -6.01 14.42
C ALA A 220 3.27 -5.54 14.34
N GLU A 221 4.14 -6.03 15.24
CA GLU A 221 5.58 -5.73 15.21
C GLU A 221 6.23 -6.21 13.93
N ASN A 222 5.95 -7.45 13.52
CA ASN A 222 6.51 -8.02 12.30
C ASN A 222 5.99 -7.33 11.02
N ILE A 223 4.72 -6.91 10.99
CA ILE A 223 4.17 -6.13 9.88
C ILE A 223 4.88 -4.77 9.75
N VAL A 224 5.03 -4.05 10.85
CA VAL A 224 5.71 -2.75 10.87
C VAL A 224 7.18 -2.89 10.46
N THR A 225 7.88 -3.88 11.01
CA THR A 225 9.29 -4.16 10.70
C THR A 225 9.50 -4.55 9.23
N ALA A 226 8.61 -5.38 8.67
CA ALA A 226 8.71 -5.78 7.26
C ALA A 226 8.54 -4.59 6.30
N ASN A 227 7.78 -3.56 6.70
CA ASN A 227 7.67 -2.30 5.97
C ASN A 227 8.82 -1.32 6.28
N ARG A 228 9.83 -1.74 7.04
CA ARG A 228 10.96 -0.89 7.48
C ARG A 228 10.50 0.40 8.17
N TRP A 229 9.36 0.31 8.88
CA TRP A 229 8.79 1.43 9.62
C TRP A 229 9.09 1.29 11.12
N SER A 230 8.96 2.39 11.87
CA SER A 230 9.15 2.41 13.32
C SER A 230 7.85 2.15 14.06
N MET A 231 7.91 1.36 15.14
CA MET A 231 6.76 1.10 16.02
C MET A 231 6.28 2.39 16.69
N ALA A 232 7.18 3.24 17.15
CA ALA A 232 6.83 4.51 17.78
C ALA A 232 6.12 5.45 16.79
N LEU A 233 6.61 5.54 15.55
CA LEU A 233 5.97 6.34 14.49
C LEU A 233 4.63 5.73 14.02
N ALA A 234 4.43 4.42 14.20
CA ALA A 234 3.14 3.76 13.96
C ALA A 234 2.13 3.97 15.10
N GLY A 235 2.48 4.73 16.13
CA GLY A 235 1.61 5.01 17.28
C GLY A 235 1.47 3.84 18.26
N LYS A 236 2.33 2.82 18.18
CA LYS A 236 2.34 1.70 19.13
C LYS A 236 3.41 1.92 20.18
N ALA A 237 2.97 2.01 21.46
CA ALA A 237 3.90 2.08 22.59
C ALA A 237 4.62 0.74 22.77
N THR A 238 5.94 0.76 22.78
CA THR A 238 6.75 -0.40 23.14
C THR A 238 6.95 -0.39 24.66
N ALA A 239 6.78 -1.53 25.32
CA ALA A 239 6.95 -1.65 26.76
C ALA A 239 8.38 -1.19 27.16
N GLY A 240 8.46 -0.19 28.05
CA GLY A 240 9.73 0.39 28.50
C GLY A 240 10.24 1.59 27.68
N SER A 241 9.60 1.94 26.58
CA SER A 241 9.89 3.12 25.78
C SER A 241 8.83 4.19 26.06
N LEU A 242 9.11 5.10 26.99
CA LEU A 242 8.48 6.41 27.00
C LEU A 242 9.05 7.14 25.78
N GLY A 243 8.28 7.15 24.67
CA GLY A 243 8.68 7.84 23.45
C GLY A 243 8.95 9.30 23.73
N THR A 244 10.24 9.62 23.97
CA THR A 244 10.64 11.02 24.09
C THR A 244 10.58 11.65 22.71
N ASN A 245 10.25 12.94 22.64
CA ASN A 245 10.27 13.68 21.36
C ASN A 245 11.59 13.49 20.61
N GLN A 246 12.70 13.37 21.33
CA GLN A 246 14.02 13.14 20.74
C GLN A 246 14.16 11.76 20.10
N GLN A 247 13.60 10.71 20.71
CA GLN A 247 13.60 9.36 20.12
C GLN A 247 12.75 9.34 18.85
N MET A 248 11.53 9.86 18.90
CA MET A 248 10.63 9.91 17.74
C MET A 248 11.25 10.71 16.59
N ARG A 249 11.97 11.79 16.89
CA ARG A 249 12.71 12.57 15.93
C ARG A 249 13.83 11.75 15.27
N SER A 250 14.66 11.08 16.05
CA SER A 250 15.77 10.25 15.53
C SER A 250 15.24 9.11 14.67
N GLU A 251 14.13 8.48 15.06
CA GLU A 251 13.48 7.43 14.28
C GLU A 251 12.87 7.96 12.98
N LEU A 252 12.23 9.15 13.02
CA LEU A 252 11.70 9.80 11.82
C LEU A 252 12.85 10.17 10.86
N GLU A 253 13.94 10.73 11.36
CA GLU A 253 15.12 11.07 10.57
C GLU A 253 15.72 9.83 9.92
N TYR A 254 15.85 8.75 10.68
CA TYR A 254 16.33 7.47 10.17
C TYR A 254 15.43 6.96 9.03
N VAL A 255 14.12 6.89 9.23
CA VAL A 255 13.17 6.42 8.21
C VAL A 255 13.15 7.34 6.99
N GLN A 256 13.20 8.66 7.20
CA GLN A 256 13.30 9.60 6.08
C GLN A 256 14.54 9.36 5.23
N ASN A 257 15.71 9.17 5.85
CA ASN A 257 16.96 9.04 5.13
C ASN A 257 17.14 7.66 4.48
N THR A 258 16.63 6.59 5.10
CA THR A 258 16.85 5.21 4.65
C THR A 258 15.72 4.64 3.79
N VAL A 259 14.49 5.12 3.95
CA VAL A 259 13.31 4.58 3.26
C VAL A 259 12.69 5.62 2.33
N ILE A 260 12.33 6.79 2.86
CA ILE A 260 11.52 7.76 2.12
C ILE A 260 12.33 8.46 1.03
N LYS A 261 13.45 9.09 1.37
CA LYS A 261 14.28 9.84 0.40
C LYS A 261 14.79 9.00 -0.77
N PRO A 262 15.28 7.76 -0.58
CA PRO A 262 15.68 6.92 -1.72
C PRO A 262 14.53 6.67 -2.69
N LYS A 263 13.30 6.41 -2.19
CA LYS A 263 12.11 6.21 -3.03
C LYS A 263 11.71 7.51 -3.73
N GLN A 264 11.68 8.64 -3.03
CA GLN A 264 11.43 9.95 -3.63
C GLN A 264 12.43 10.27 -4.75
N ASN A 265 13.71 10.06 -4.51
CA ASN A 265 14.76 10.28 -5.52
C ASN A 265 14.58 9.38 -6.73
N MET A 266 14.14 8.14 -6.53
CA MET A 266 13.83 7.22 -7.62
C MET A 266 12.67 7.74 -8.47
N PHE A 267 11.56 8.20 -7.87
CA PHE A 267 10.43 8.79 -8.60
C PHE A 267 10.86 10.06 -9.35
N CYS A 268 11.62 10.93 -8.71
CA CYS A 268 12.14 12.14 -9.35
C CYS A 268 13.02 11.78 -10.56
N SER A 269 13.97 10.86 -10.40
CA SER A 269 14.96 10.55 -11.44
C SER A 269 14.39 9.71 -12.57
N ARG A 270 13.45 8.81 -12.31
CA ARG A 270 12.96 7.85 -13.31
C ARG A 270 11.63 8.21 -13.93
N VAL A 271 10.84 9.09 -13.31
CA VAL A 271 9.53 9.50 -13.82
C VAL A 271 9.52 10.98 -14.15
N ILE A 272 9.76 11.84 -13.16
CA ILE A 272 9.52 13.28 -13.32
C ILE A 272 10.61 13.95 -14.19
N ASN A 273 11.88 13.69 -13.93
CA ASN A 273 12.95 14.31 -14.70
C ASN A 273 12.97 13.87 -16.17
N PRO A 274 12.73 12.58 -16.55
CA PRO A 274 12.50 12.21 -17.95
C PRO A 274 11.31 12.91 -18.58
N PHE A 275 10.19 13.06 -17.87
CA PHE A 275 9.04 13.82 -18.34
C PHE A 275 9.37 15.30 -18.55
N LEU A 276 10.11 15.94 -17.63
CA LEU A 276 10.57 17.33 -17.79
C LEU A 276 11.52 17.48 -18.99
N ALA A 277 12.38 16.49 -19.26
CA ALA A 277 13.23 16.50 -20.45
C ALA A 277 12.41 16.50 -21.74
N ILE A 278 11.31 15.76 -21.79
CA ILE A 278 10.37 15.76 -22.93
C ILE A 278 9.66 17.12 -23.04
N LEU A 279 9.21 17.70 -21.94
CA LEU A 279 8.61 19.04 -21.92
C LEU A 279 9.59 20.11 -22.44
N ALA A 280 10.88 19.96 -22.14
CA ALA A 280 11.93 20.88 -22.60
C ALA A 280 12.11 20.87 -24.13
N GLU A 281 11.71 19.80 -24.83
CA GLU A 281 11.69 19.76 -26.31
C GLU A 281 10.67 20.75 -26.87
N SER A 282 9.52 20.86 -26.20
CA SER A 282 8.42 21.73 -26.63
C SER A 282 8.51 23.13 -26.03
N ASN A 283 9.00 23.28 -24.81
CA ASN A 283 9.05 24.55 -24.09
C ASN A 283 10.43 24.77 -23.43
N LYS A 284 11.15 25.76 -23.92
CA LYS A 284 12.50 26.11 -23.45
C LYS A 284 12.57 26.52 -21.98
N ALA A 285 11.43 26.87 -21.34
CA ALA A 285 11.38 27.21 -19.93
C ALA A 285 11.75 25.99 -19.02
N PHE A 286 11.54 24.76 -19.50
CA PHE A 286 11.90 23.55 -18.79
C PHE A 286 13.33 23.05 -19.07
N LYS A 287 14.09 23.76 -19.88
CA LYS A 287 15.46 23.41 -20.19
C LYS A 287 16.34 23.52 -18.92
N ASN A 288 17.02 22.43 -18.56
CA ASN A 288 17.86 22.32 -17.37
C ASN A 288 17.10 22.42 -16.03
N VAL A 289 15.78 22.24 -16.03
CA VAL A 289 15.00 22.12 -14.79
C VAL A 289 15.08 20.69 -14.27
N GLN A 290 15.34 20.55 -12.97
CA GLN A 290 15.27 19.28 -12.26
C GLN A 290 14.24 19.39 -11.15
N PHE A 291 13.46 18.34 -10.98
CA PHE A 291 12.50 18.24 -9.90
C PHE A 291 13.11 17.48 -8.74
N GLY A 292 12.90 17.99 -7.54
CA GLY A 292 13.28 17.37 -6.30
C GLY A 292 12.19 17.53 -5.24
N ILE A 293 12.12 16.58 -4.31
CA ILE A 293 11.17 16.64 -3.19
C ILE A 293 11.94 17.05 -1.95
N SER A 294 11.51 18.16 -1.33
CA SER A 294 12.04 18.63 -0.06
C SER A 294 11.21 18.06 1.08
N ASN A 295 11.89 17.50 2.08
CA ASN A 295 11.27 16.98 3.29
C ASN A 295 11.54 17.93 4.45
N THR A 296 10.49 18.43 5.09
CA THR A 296 10.58 19.26 6.28
C THR A 296 10.26 18.43 7.53
N MET A 297 11.01 18.64 8.61
CA MET A 297 10.70 18.04 9.89
C MET A 297 9.45 18.69 10.49
N PRO A 298 8.59 17.94 11.20
CA PRO A 298 7.48 18.52 11.95
C PRO A 298 7.98 19.57 12.92
N VAL A 299 7.26 20.70 13.01
CA VAL A 299 7.63 21.85 13.85
C VAL A 299 7.79 21.47 15.32
N SER A 300 7.01 20.51 15.82
CA SER A 300 7.09 19.99 17.20
C SER A 300 8.44 19.36 17.53
N PHE A 301 9.19 18.89 16.53
CA PHE A 301 10.53 18.32 16.72
C PHE A 301 11.65 19.35 16.64
N MET A 302 11.36 20.58 16.28
CA MET A 302 12.35 21.65 16.16
C MET A 302 12.66 22.35 17.49
N GLY A 303 11.83 22.18 18.53
CA GLY A 303 11.92 22.92 19.79
C GLY A 303 13.14 22.66 20.65
N GLU A 304 13.95 21.65 20.37
CA GLU A 304 15.15 21.31 21.17
C GLU A 304 16.49 21.68 20.50
N ILE A 305 16.47 22.05 19.22
CA ILE A 305 17.64 22.69 18.64
C ILE A 305 17.58 24.16 19.05
N SER A 306 18.62 24.69 19.65
CA SER A 306 18.78 26.13 19.81
C SER A 306 18.95 26.78 18.42
N VAL A 307 17.88 26.75 17.65
CA VAL A 307 17.75 27.36 16.30
C VAL A 307 18.10 28.84 16.39
N GLU A 308 17.92 29.45 17.60
CA GLU A 308 18.19 30.84 17.83
C GLU A 308 19.68 31.21 17.74
N ASN A 309 20.59 30.27 18.03
CA ASN A 309 22.01 30.60 18.12
C ASN A 309 22.89 30.14 16.95
N ASN A 310 22.40 29.23 16.08
CA ASN A 310 23.23 28.57 15.06
C ASN A 310 22.79 28.77 13.61
N LEU A 311 21.61 29.35 13.37
CA LEU A 311 21.10 29.56 12.02
C LEU A 311 20.85 31.04 11.74
N GLN A 312 21.11 31.49 10.52
CA GLN A 312 20.75 32.82 10.05
C GLN A 312 19.24 32.99 9.92
N VAL A 313 18.77 34.24 9.92
CA VAL A 313 17.33 34.54 9.91
C VAL A 313 16.63 33.95 8.68
N ASP A 314 17.28 33.95 7.53
CA ASP A 314 16.72 33.40 6.29
C ASP A 314 16.67 31.88 6.31
N GLU A 315 17.66 31.21 6.88
CA GLU A 315 17.66 29.76 7.10
C GLU A 315 16.53 29.33 8.08
N LYS A 316 16.30 30.12 9.14
CA LYS A 316 15.19 29.91 10.07
C LYS A 316 13.83 30.03 9.38
N ARG A 317 13.70 31.04 8.50
CA ARG A 317 12.49 31.28 7.71
C ARG A 317 12.22 30.17 6.73
N GLU A 318 13.25 29.69 6.03
CA GLU A 318 13.17 28.59 5.08
C GLU A 318 12.73 27.29 5.79
N ILE A 319 13.30 26.97 6.95
CA ILE A 319 12.92 25.82 7.78
C ILE A 319 11.44 25.90 8.22
N LEU A 320 10.95 27.11 8.49
CA LEU A 320 9.55 27.37 8.88
C LEU A 320 8.61 27.49 7.68
N GLY A 321 9.12 27.34 6.44
CA GLY A 321 8.33 27.43 5.21
C GLY A 321 8.02 28.88 4.76
N TYR A 322 8.72 29.88 5.30
CA TYR A 322 8.61 31.28 4.88
C TYR A 322 9.68 31.63 3.82
N SER A 323 9.35 32.50 2.90
CA SER A 323 10.31 33.05 1.93
C SER A 323 11.41 33.85 2.64
N PRO A 324 12.64 33.90 2.11
CA PRO A 324 13.72 34.75 2.60
C PRO A 324 13.28 36.21 2.72
N LEU A 325 13.86 36.95 3.65
CA LEU A 325 13.62 38.40 3.73
C LEU A 325 14.17 39.05 2.47
N GLN A 326 13.32 39.75 1.75
CA GLN A 326 13.80 40.62 0.66
C GLN A 326 14.73 41.65 1.27
N ASN A 327 15.96 41.75 0.77
CA ASN A 327 16.90 42.80 1.11
C ASN A 327 16.25 44.16 0.87
N GLN A 328 15.75 44.82 1.91
CA GLN A 328 15.45 46.22 1.84
C GLN A 328 16.82 46.92 1.67
N PRO A 329 16.98 47.83 0.67
CA PRO A 329 18.20 48.61 0.55
C PRO A 329 18.42 49.36 1.85
N GLN A 330 19.59 49.16 2.48
CA GLN A 330 20.03 49.96 3.61
C GLN A 330 20.02 51.40 3.18
N ASN A 331 19.04 52.18 3.63
CA ASN A 331 19.12 53.62 3.50
C ASN A 331 20.31 54.04 4.39
N GLU A 332 21.33 54.48 3.73
CA GLU A 332 22.42 55.26 4.29
C GLU A 332 21.84 56.43 5.08
N LEU A 333 21.80 56.33 6.37
CA LEU A 333 21.77 57.45 7.25
C LEU A 333 23.25 57.85 7.46
N ASN A 334 23.74 58.56 6.47
CA ASN A 334 24.99 59.29 6.57
C ASN A 334 24.71 60.74 6.99
N ASN A 335 25.31 61.07 8.12
CA ASN A 335 25.95 62.34 8.45
C ASN A 335 25.14 63.61 8.43
N GLY A 336 25.10 64.20 9.57
CA GLY A 336 24.86 65.63 9.76
C GLY A 336 25.13 66.04 11.20
N LEU A 337 26.41 66.40 11.47
CA LEU A 337 26.91 67.20 12.61
C LEU A 337 27.32 66.42 13.86
#